data_ecbed454577618fb0a0299b4db3ac2f2
#
_entry.id   ecbed454577618fb0a0299b4db3ac2f2
#
_cell.length_a   1.000
_cell.length_b   1.000
_cell.length_c   1.000
_cell.angle_alpha   90.00
_cell.angle_beta   90.00
_cell.angle_gamma   90.00
#
_symmetry.space_group_name_H-M   'P 1'
#
loop_
_entity.id
_entity.type
_entity.pdbx_description
1 polymer ?
#
loop_
_entity_poly.entity_id
_entity_poly.type
_entity_poly.pdbx_seq_one_letter_code
_entity_poly.pdbx_strand_id
1 'polypeptide(L)'
;MVEQVALPSQSAVATAFKTANLADAFSIQLPSDSSINPDVLARFIFSVQPSWIGALTNVRDAIVAGFGLKTAKHLATLSSDATAPRISIFRVFGTSETEVVLGENDKHLDFRVSILCTPGSPPNTGNQLTLSTVVHCHNLLGRTYLSVIAPFHRQVVKASLRRAADVGWPKASA
;
A
#
# COMPACT_ATOMS: atom_id res chain seq x y z
N MET A 1 2.13 14.75 -10.27
CA MET A 1 0.70 14.72 -9.81
C MET A 1 0.34 13.29 -9.52
N VAL A 2 -0.54 13.01 -8.53
CA VAL A 2 -1.00 11.63 -8.25
C VAL A 2 -2.26 11.37 -9.06
N GLU A 3 -2.25 10.33 -9.88
CA GLU A 3 -3.33 9.96 -10.78
C GLU A 3 -3.89 8.58 -10.43
N GLN A 4 -5.19 8.40 -10.58
CA GLN A 4 -5.80 7.08 -10.48
C GLN A 4 -5.67 6.39 -11.84
N VAL A 5 -5.15 5.17 -11.82
CA VAL A 5 -4.89 4.37 -13.02
C VAL A 5 -5.58 3.01 -12.93
N ALA A 6 -5.67 2.30 -14.04
CA ALA A 6 -6.06 0.90 -14.02
C ALA A 6 -4.99 0.07 -13.27
N LEU A 7 -5.43 -1.02 -12.65
CA LEU A 7 -4.50 -1.97 -12.01
C LEU A 7 -3.51 -2.51 -13.05
N PRO A 8 -2.19 -2.33 -12.86
CA PRO A 8 -1.21 -2.80 -13.83
C PRO A 8 -1.27 -4.33 -13.96
N SER A 9 -1.41 -4.83 -15.18
CA SER A 9 -1.50 -6.27 -15.46
C SER A 9 -0.21 -7.02 -15.12
N GLN A 10 0.93 -6.35 -15.14
CA GLN A 10 2.24 -6.89 -14.76
C GLN A 10 2.46 -6.96 -13.25
N SER A 11 1.61 -6.31 -12.44
CA SER A 11 1.72 -6.37 -10.99
C SER A 11 1.28 -7.74 -10.47
N ALA A 12 2.05 -8.28 -9.53
CA ALA A 12 1.73 -9.55 -8.88
C ALA A 12 0.37 -9.53 -8.15
N VAL A 13 -0.13 -8.34 -7.76
CA VAL A 13 -1.44 -8.23 -7.13
C VAL A 13 -2.60 -8.31 -8.10
N ALA A 14 -2.36 -8.18 -9.42
CA ALA A 14 -3.41 -8.32 -10.43
C ALA A 14 -4.09 -9.70 -10.41
N THR A 15 -3.35 -10.72 -10.00
CA THR A 15 -3.82 -12.12 -9.91
C THR A 15 -3.83 -12.66 -8.47
N ALA A 16 -3.63 -11.80 -7.47
CA ALA A 16 -3.52 -12.23 -6.06
C ALA A 16 -4.78 -12.91 -5.53
N PHE A 17 -5.96 -12.54 -6.05
CA PHE A 17 -7.23 -13.11 -5.67
C PHE A 17 -8.08 -13.43 -6.91
N LYS A 18 -8.77 -14.58 -6.90
CA LYS A 18 -9.71 -14.95 -7.98
C LYS A 18 -10.85 -13.94 -8.13
N THR A 19 -11.28 -13.36 -7.01
CA THR A 19 -12.32 -12.32 -6.96
C THR A 19 -11.85 -11.22 -6.01
N ALA A 20 -11.83 -9.98 -6.47
CA ALA A 20 -11.53 -8.82 -5.66
C ALA A 20 -12.80 -8.02 -5.37
N ASN A 21 -12.97 -7.59 -4.12
CA ASN A 21 -14.04 -6.68 -3.71
C ASN A 21 -13.63 -5.21 -3.83
N LEU A 22 -12.32 -4.95 -3.83
CA LEU A 22 -11.71 -3.67 -4.16
C LEU A 22 -10.45 -3.94 -4.97
N ALA A 23 -10.27 -3.17 -6.03
CA ALA A 23 -9.01 -3.07 -6.76
C ALA A 23 -8.84 -1.62 -7.20
N ASP A 24 -7.86 -0.93 -6.67
CA ASP A 24 -7.51 0.42 -7.11
C ASP A 24 -5.98 0.60 -7.21
N ALA A 25 -5.58 1.54 -8.05
CA ALA A 25 -4.19 1.86 -8.25
C ALA A 25 -4.03 3.38 -8.45
N PHE A 26 -2.94 3.90 -7.89
CA PHE A 26 -2.56 5.30 -7.98
C PHE A 26 -1.11 5.41 -8.38
N SER A 27 -0.83 6.26 -9.35
CA SER A 27 0.49 6.41 -9.91
C SER A 27 1.02 7.83 -9.71
N ILE A 28 2.33 7.92 -9.59
CA ILE A 28 3.07 9.19 -9.53
C ILE A 28 4.41 9.03 -10.25
N GLN A 29 4.83 10.09 -10.96
CA GLN A 29 6.15 10.14 -11.58
C GLN A 29 7.22 10.38 -10.51
N LEU A 30 8.32 9.66 -10.61
CA LEU A 30 9.53 9.84 -9.81
C LEU A 30 10.52 10.76 -10.55
N PRO A 31 11.23 11.65 -9.84
CA PRO A 31 12.40 12.34 -10.40
C PRO A 31 13.42 11.33 -10.94
N SER A 32 14.17 11.74 -11.97
CA SER A 32 15.14 10.86 -12.65
C SER A 32 16.29 10.37 -11.76
N ASP A 33 16.60 11.11 -10.70
CA ASP A 33 17.65 10.81 -9.73
C ASP A 33 17.14 10.04 -8.50
N SER A 34 15.88 9.65 -8.49
CA SER A 34 15.29 8.90 -7.38
C SER A 34 15.63 7.42 -7.44
N SER A 35 15.67 6.79 -6.27
CA SER A 35 15.73 5.34 -6.16
C SER A 35 14.52 4.72 -6.85
N ILE A 36 14.74 3.61 -7.56
CA ILE A 36 13.70 2.76 -8.15
C ILE A 36 13.52 1.46 -7.36
N ASN A 37 14.24 1.30 -6.27
CA ASN A 37 14.11 0.13 -5.42
C ASN A 37 12.78 0.15 -4.67
N PRO A 38 11.88 -0.82 -4.92
CA PRO A 38 10.52 -0.80 -4.37
C PRO A 38 10.49 -0.95 -2.84
N ASP A 39 11.43 -1.66 -2.23
CA ASP A 39 11.53 -1.78 -0.76
C ASP A 39 11.89 -0.44 -0.12
N VAL A 40 12.87 0.26 -0.69
CA VAL A 40 13.30 1.60 -0.22
C VAL A 40 12.13 2.59 -0.32
N LEU A 41 11.43 2.60 -1.46
CA LEU A 41 10.30 3.49 -1.69
C LEU A 41 9.10 3.15 -0.79
N ALA A 42 8.82 1.86 -0.56
CA ALA A 42 7.79 1.43 0.37
C ALA A 42 8.06 1.93 1.79
N ARG A 43 9.26 1.67 2.31
CA ARG A 43 9.66 2.16 3.65
C ARG A 43 9.56 3.66 3.75
N PHE A 44 10.01 4.38 2.73
CA PHE A 44 9.94 5.84 2.70
C PHE A 44 8.49 6.34 2.74
N ILE A 45 7.61 5.84 1.85
CA ILE A 45 6.19 6.23 1.82
C ILE A 45 5.52 6.04 3.18
N PHE A 46 5.75 4.90 3.84
CA PHE A 46 5.14 4.61 5.13
C PHE A 46 5.78 5.40 6.29
N SER A 47 7.02 5.86 6.17
CA SER A 47 7.69 6.64 7.21
C SER A 47 7.29 8.11 7.22
N VAL A 48 6.92 8.69 6.06
CA VAL A 48 6.64 10.12 5.90
C VAL A 48 5.14 10.45 5.86
N GLN A 49 4.27 9.52 6.23
CA GLN A 49 2.82 9.71 6.18
C GLN A 49 2.36 10.96 6.94
N PRO A 50 1.33 11.68 6.44
CA PRO A 50 0.71 12.77 7.17
C PRO A 50 0.19 12.33 8.54
N SER A 51 0.33 13.17 9.58
CA SER A 51 -0.06 12.85 10.96
C SER A 51 -1.54 12.49 11.15
N TRP A 52 -2.43 13.07 10.34
CA TRP A 52 -3.87 12.78 10.39
C TRP A 52 -4.18 11.31 10.02
N ILE A 53 -3.31 10.64 9.24
CA ILE A 53 -3.47 9.22 8.89
C ILE A 53 -3.34 8.36 10.16
N GLY A 54 -2.41 8.71 11.06
CA GLY A 54 -2.31 8.05 12.36
C GLY A 54 -3.58 8.20 13.21
N ALA A 55 -4.18 9.39 13.22
CA ALA A 55 -5.46 9.62 13.91
C ALA A 55 -6.59 8.77 13.28
N LEU A 56 -6.65 8.72 11.94
CA LEU A 56 -7.63 7.89 11.23
C LEU A 56 -7.44 6.39 11.50
N THR A 57 -6.21 5.94 11.61
CA THR A 57 -5.88 4.55 11.99
C THR A 57 -6.36 4.22 13.41
N ASN A 58 -6.24 5.16 14.37
CA ASN A 58 -6.78 4.96 15.71
C ASN A 58 -8.31 4.86 15.72
N VAL A 59 -8.99 5.70 14.92
CA VAL A 59 -10.46 5.62 14.75
C VAL A 59 -10.86 4.28 14.13
N ARG A 60 -10.16 3.86 13.08
CA ARG A 60 -10.34 2.54 12.46
C ARG A 60 -10.17 1.43 13.50
N ASP A 61 -9.11 1.46 14.28
CA ASP A 61 -8.80 0.45 15.28
C ASP A 61 -9.88 0.36 16.37
N ALA A 62 -10.45 1.48 16.78
CA ALA A 62 -11.58 1.52 17.70
C ALA A 62 -12.84 0.85 17.11
N ILE A 63 -13.11 1.12 15.83
CA ILE A 63 -14.24 0.49 15.12
C ILE A 63 -14.02 -1.02 14.99
N VAL A 64 -12.85 -1.45 14.53
CA VAL A 64 -12.61 -2.86 14.22
C VAL A 64 -12.40 -3.72 15.46
N ALA A 65 -12.00 -3.14 16.60
CA ALA A 65 -11.87 -3.85 17.87
C ALA A 65 -13.21 -4.48 18.29
N GLY A 66 -14.33 -3.78 18.04
CA GLY A 66 -15.69 -4.30 18.30
C GLY A 66 -16.09 -5.47 17.38
N PHE A 67 -15.42 -5.66 16.26
CA PHE A 67 -15.72 -6.70 15.27
C PHE A 67 -14.69 -7.84 15.23
N GLY A 68 -13.68 -7.80 16.13
CA GLY A 68 -12.64 -8.83 16.21
C GLY A 68 -11.70 -8.88 15.01
N LEU A 69 -11.54 -7.77 14.30
CA LEU A 69 -10.54 -7.58 13.26
C LEU A 69 -9.18 -7.23 13.89
N LYS A 70 -8.09 -7.55 13.19
CA LYS A 70 -6.73 -7.17 13.63
C LYS A 70 -6.57 -5.66 13.62
N THR A 71 -6.22 -5.08 14.76
CA THR A 71 -5.89 -3.66 14.88
C THR A 71 -4.47 -3.38 14.43
N ALA A 72 -4.14 -2.13 14.09
CA ALA A 72 -2.77 -1.74 13.76
C ALA A 72 -1.82 -1.97 14.95
N LYS A 73 -2.30 -1.77 16.18
CA LYS A 73 -1.55 -2.09 17.41
C LYS A 73 -1.23 -3.58 17.52
N HIS A 74 -2.19 -4.46 17.22
CA HIS A 74 -1.97 -5.90 17.21
C HIS A 74 -0.97 -6.31 16.12
N LEU A 75 -1.07 -5.73 14.93
CA LEU A 75 -0.10 -5.96 13.85
C LEU A 75 1.30 -5.46 14.22
N ALA A 76 1.41 -4.32 14.91
CA ALA A 76 2.68 -3.80 15.39
C ALA A 76 3.34 -4.70 16.47
N THR A 77 2.55 -5.30 17.37
CA THR A 77 3.08 -6.28 18.35
C THR A 77 3.55 -7.57 17.68
N LEU A 78 2.88 -8.03 16.64
CA LEU A 78 3.34 -9.18 15.84
C LEU A 78 4.64 -8.90 15.08
N SER A 79 5.00 -7.62 14.87
CA SER A 79 6.25 -7.24 14.20
C SER A 79 7.48 -7.55 15.03
N SER A 80 7.38 -7.61 16.37
CA SER A 80 8.49 -7.93 17.28
C SER A 80 8.78 -9.42 17.40
N ASP A 81 7.80 -10.28 17.08
CA ASP A 81 7.90 -11.73 17.26
C ASP A 81 7.93 -12.54 15.96
N ALA A 82 7.76 -11.93 14.80
CA ALA A 82 7.56 -12.65 13.56
C ALA A 82 8.86 -12.88 12.78
N THR A 83 9.11 -14.13 12.42
CA THR A 83 10.14 -14.57 11.47
C THR A 83 9.94 -14.07 10.03
N ALA A 84 8.77 -13.49 9.70
CA ALA A 84 8.46 -12.98 8.37
C ALA A 84 8.90 -11.51 8.23
N PRO A 85 9.56 -11.13 7.11
CA PRO A 85 9.95 -9.76 6.86
C PRO A 85 8.74 -8.83 6.81
N ARG A 86 8.89 -7.61 7.36
CA ARG A 86 7.84 -6.59 7.38
C ARG A 86 8.37 -5.23 6.93
N ILE A 87 7.48 -4.47 6.31
CA ILE A 87 7.66 -3.04 6.05
C ILE A 87 6.55 -2.30 6.78
N SER A 88 6.93 -1.45 7.74
CA SER A 88 5.99 -0.86 8.70
C SER A 88 5.22 -1.99 9.42
N ILE A 89 3.90 -1.93 9.45
CA ILE A 89 3.03 -2.93 10.08
C ILE A 89 2.66 -4.10 9.15
N PHE A 90 3.03 -4.04 7.86
CA PHE A 90 2.59 -4.99 6.85
C PHE A 90 3.61 -6.11 6.62
N ARG A 91 3.13 -7.34 6.50
CA ARG A 91 3.94 -8.48 6.09
C ARG A 91 4.33 -8.35 4.63
N VAL A 92 5.57 -8.73 4.30
CA VAL A 92 6.04 -8.86 2.91
C VAL A 92 5.62 -10.23 2.38
N PHE A 93 4.88 -10.23 1.28
CA PHE A 93 4.43 -11.43 0.56
C PHE A 93 5.30 -11.78 -0.63
N GLY A 94 5.98 -10.80 -1.20
CA GLY A 94 6.90 -10.99 -2.31
C GLY A 94 7.71 -9.75 -2.58
N THR A 95 8.90 -9.96 -3.13
CA THR A 95 9.81 -8.88 -3.55
C THR A 95 10.46 -9.29 -4.86
N SER A 96 10.51 -8.35 -5.79
CA SER A 96 11.27 -8.44 -7.05
C SER A 96 12.09 -7.16 -7.24
N GLU A 97 12.83 -7.07 -8.32
CA GLU A 97 13.60 -5.86 -8.66
C GLU A 97 12.70 -4.64 -8.87
N THR A 98 11.47 -4.83 -9.33
CA THR A 98 10.54 -3.76 -9.69
C THR A 98 9.34 -3.65 -8.78
N GLU A 99 9.07 -4.63 -7.91
CA GLU A 99 7.84 -4.66 -7.11
C GLU A 99 8.07 -5.25 -5.72
N VAL A 100 7.46 -4.64 -4.71
CA VAL A 100 7.26 -5.25 -3.40
C VAL A 100 5.76 -5.39 -3.13
N VAL A 101 5.36 -6.57 -2.68
CA VAL A 101 3.97 -6.90 -2.32
C VAL A 101 3.87 -7.04 -0.81
N LEU A 102 3.06 -6.20 -0.21
CA LEU A 102 2.76 -6.15 1.21
C LEU A 102 1.31 -6.57 1.46
N GLY A 103 0.98 -6.91 2.68
CA GLY A 103 -0.41 -7.21 3.00
C GLY A 103 -0.60 -7.85 4.35
N GLU A 104 -1.82 -8.32 4.55
CA GLU A 104 -2.18 -9.13 5.72
C GLU A 104 -3.36 -10.02 5.37
N ASN A 105 -3.44 -11.17 6.06
CA ASN A 105 -4.59 -12.06 6.03
C ASN A 105 -5.35 -11.94 7.35
N ASP A 106 -6.66 -11.74 7.25
CA ASP A 106 -7.55 -11.67 8.41
C ASP A 106 -8.78 -12.58 8.17
N LYS A 107 -9.48 -12.94 9.23
CA LYS A 107 -10.64 -13.84 9.14
C LYS A 107 -11.81 -13.25 8.35
N HIS A 108 -11.85 -11.93 8.13
CA HIS A 108 -12.94 -11.25 7.44
C HIS A 108 -12.58 -10.75 6.05
N LEU A 109 -11.28 -10.45 5.83
CA LEU A 109 -10.76 -10.02 4.53
C LEU A 109 -9.24 -10.23 4.46
N ASP A 110 -8.76 -10.44 3.25
CA ASP A 110 -7.35 -10.41 2.91
C ASP A 110 -7.08 -9.20 2.01
N PHE A 111 -5.93 -8.57 2.18
CA PHE A 111 -5.52 -7.50 1.27
C PHE A 111 -4.06 -7.62 0.85
N ARG A 112 -3.78 -7.08 -0.32
CA ARG A 112 -2.43 -6.91 -0.85
C ARG A 112 -2.24 -5.48 -1.33
N VAL A 113 -1.08 -4.93 -1.03
CA VAL A 113 -0.61 -3.63 -1.50
C VAL A 113 0.66 -3.86 -2.29
N SER A 114 0.70 -3.39 -3.50
CA SER A 114 1.87 -3.41 -4.36
C SER A 114 2.46 -2.01 -4.46
N ILE A 115 3.78 -1.92 -4.37
CA ILE A 115 4.55 -0.77 -4.80
C ILE A 115 5.39 -1.24 -5.99
N LEU A 116 4.95 -0.84 -7.18
CA LEU A 116 5.53 -1.21 -8.46
C LEU A 116 6.24 -0.01 -9.07
N CYS A 117 7.52 -0.19 -9.42
CA CYS A 117 8.31 0.79 -10.15
C CYS A 117 8.47 0.34 -11.60
N THR A 118 8.09 1.18 -12.54
CA THR A 118 8.25 0.91 -13.96
C THR A 118 9.01 2.04 -14.64
N PRO A 119 9.77 1.76 -15.68
CA PRO A 119 10.30 2.82 -16.54
C PRO A 119 9.14 3.64 -17.11
N GLY A 120 9.32 4.94 -17.18
CA GLY A 120 8.35 5.80 -17.84
C GLY A 120 8.30 5.53 -19.35
N SER A 121 7.17 5.84 -19.97
CA SER A 121 7.02 5.71 -21.42
C SER A 121 7.84 6.78 -22.17
N PRO A 122 8.47 6.43 -23.32
CA PRO A 122 9.32 7.35 -24.08
C PRO A 122 8.56 8.61 -24.55
N PRO A 123 9.26 9.75 -24.82
CA PRO A 123 10.71 9.93 -24.77
C PRO A 123 11.25 10.71 -23.57
N ASN A 124 10.46 11.15 -22.58
CA ASN A 124 10.93 12.08 -21.54
C ASN A 124 10.33 11.83 -20.16
N THR A 125 9.75 10.71 -19.90
CA THR A 125 9.11 10.45 -18.62
C THR A 125 10.07 9.66 -17.74
N GLY A 126 10.41 10.23 -16.58
CA GLY A 126 11.12 9.53 -15.52
C GLY A 126 10.38 8.28 -15.07
N ASN A 127 10.99 7.50 -14.17
CA ASN A 127 10.36 6.30 -13.63
C ASN A 127 9.01 6.61 -13.00
N GLN A 128 8.10 5.64 -13.08
CA GLN A 128 6.76 5.74 -12.51
C GLN A 128 6.62 4.78 -11.32
N LEU A 129 6.11 5.28 -10.22
CA LEU A 129 5.71 4.47 -9.08
C LEU A 129 4.20 4.30 -9.11
N THR A 130 3.73 3.07 -9.04
CA THR A 130 2.31 2.74 -8.90
C THR A 130 2.08 2.00 -7.59
N LEU A 131 1.22 2.56 -6.73
CA LEU A 131 0.73 1.92 -5.52
C LEU A 131 -0.65 1.34 -5.82
N SER A 132 -0.75 0.02 -5.77
CA SER A 132 -1.99 -0.72 -6.03
C SER A 132 -2.48 -1.41 -4.76
N THR A 133 -3.80 -1.46 -4.57
CA THR A 133 -4.42 -2.18 -3.45
C THR A 133 -5.51 -3.10 -3.98
N VAL A 134 -5.46 -4.36 -3.58
CA VAL A 134 -6.47 -5.36 -3.90
C VAL A 134 -6.95 -6.00 -2.60
N VAL A 135 -8.28 -6.10 -2.44
CA VAL A 135 -8.92 -6.66 -1.24
C VAL A 135 -9.91 -7.74 -1.62
N HIS A 136 -9.86 -8.87 -0.93
CA HIS A 136 -10.84 -9.94 -0.98
C HIS A 136 -11.54 -10.08 0.37
N CYS A 137 -12.87 -10.06 0.38
CA CYS A 137 -13.67 -10.20 1.59
C CYS A 137 -14.25 -11.62 1.69
N HIS A 138 -14.03 -12.27 2.83
CA HIS A 138 -14.50 -13.62 3.09
C HIS A 138 -15.97 -13.69 3.48
N ASN A 139 -16.54 -12.60 4.01
CA ASN A 139 -17.89 -12.56 4.55
C ASN A 139 -18.52 -11.16 4.45
N LEU A 140 -19.78 -11.07 4.85
CA LEU A 140 -20.55 -9.83 4.80
C LEU A 140 -19.96 -8.73 5.68
N LEU A 141 -19.42 -9.09 6.85
CA LEU A 141 -18.78 -8.13 7.75
C LEU A 141 -17.55 -7.45 7.08
N GLY A 142 -16.69 -8.24 6.41
CA GLY A 142 -15.58 -7.71 5.64
C GLY A 142 -16.04 -6.77 4.51
N ARG A 143 -17.13 -7.12 3.80
CA ARG A 143 -17.70 -6.27 2.74
C ARG A 143 -18.26 -4.96 3.29
N THR A 144 -19.01 -5.00 4.38
CA THR A 144 -19.56 -3.81 5.05
C THR A 144 -18.42 -2.90 5.54
N TYR A 145 -17.42 -3.47 6.20
CA TYR A 145 -16.23 -2.74 6.60
C TYR A 145 -15.53 -2.08 5.41
N LEU A 146 -15.28 -2.84 4.34
CA LEU A 146 -14.62 -2.33 3.14
C LEU A 146 -15.40 -1.18 2.49
N SER A 147 -16.73 -1.26 2.42
CA SER A 147 -17.56 -0.19 1.82
C SER A 147 -17.45 1.13 2.59
N VAL A 148 -17.27 1.08 3.90
CA VAL A 148 -17.06 2.26 4.73
C VAL A 148 -15.62 2.80 4.59
N ILE A 149 -14.63 1.92 4.54
CA ILE A 149 -13.21 2.31 4.56
C ILE A 149 -12.68 2.71 3.18
N ALA A 150 -13.21 2.16 2.09
CA ALA A 150 -12.67 2.38 0.74
C ALA A 150 -12.54 3.87 0.34
N PRO A 151 -13.51 4.77 0.62
CA PRO A 151 -13.35 6.19 0.32
C PRO A 151 -12.17 6.84 1.06
N PHE A 152 -12.01 6.50 2.35
CA PHE A 152 -10.92 6.99 3.19
C PHE A 152 -9.57 6.41 2.74
N HIS A 153 -9.53 5.12 2.41
CA HIS A 153 -8.33 4.45 1.89
C HIS A 153 -7.78 5.18 0.66
N ARG A 154 -8.63 5.53 -0.29
CA ARG A 154 -8.22 6.28 -1.49
C ARG A 154 -7.60 7.65 -1.16
N GLN A 155 -8.15 8.35 -0.17
CA GLN A 155 -7.59 9.62 0.29
C GLN A 155 -6.24 9.42 0.99
N VAL A 156 -6.14 8.38 1.82
CA VAL A 156 -4.88 8.01 2.50
C VAL A 156 -3.78 7.73 1.48
N VAL A 157 -4.04 6.89 0.47
CA VAL A 157 -3.06 6.56 -0.57
C VAL A 157 -2.60 7.81 -1.32
N LYS A 158 -3.56 8.63 -1.79
CA LYS A 158 -3.24 9.89 -2.50
C LYS A 158 -2.42 10.85 -1.63
N ALA A 159 -2.79 11.00 -0.36
CA ALA A 159 -2.09 11.88 0.57
C ALA A 159 -0.69 11.38 0.90
N SER A 160 -0.51 10.06 1.07
CA SER A 160 0.81 9.46 1.32
C SER A 160 1.76 9.66 0.13
N LEU A 161 1.29 9.44 -1.09
CA LEU A 161 2.10 9.66 -2.29
C LEU A 161 2.45 11.14 -2.51
N ARG A 162 1.49 12.06 -2.28
CA ARG A 162 1.76 13.50 -2.34
C ARG A 162 2.78 13.92 -1.29
N ARG A 163 2.59 13.46 -0.05
CA ARG A 163 3.51 13.78 1.04
C ARG A 163 4.92 13.26 0.77
N ALA A 164 5.07 12.05 0.21
CA ALA A 164 6.35 11.53 -0.20
C ALA A 164 7.02 12.41 -1.26
N ALA A 165 6.25 12.89 -2.23
CA ALA A 165 6.76 13.80 -3.25
C ALA A 165 7.15 15.18 -2.66
N ASP A 166 6.38 15.72 -1.72
CA ASP A 166 6.66 17.00 -1.07
C ASP A 166 7.90 16.96 -0.17
N VAL A 167 8.14 15.83 0.50
CA VAL A 167 9.34 15.60 1.33
C VAL A 167 10.59 15.41 0.46
N GLY A 168 10.41 14.86 -0.74
CA GLY A 168 11.47 14.51 -1.67
C GLY A 168 11.84 13.03 -1.61
N TRP A 169 11.84 12.38 -2.76
CA TRP A 169 12.10 10.95 -2.89
C TRP A 169 13.54 10.57 -2.52
N PRO A 170 13.78 9.36 -1.98
CA PRO A 170 15.13 8.84 -1.75
C PRO A 170 15.92 8.84 -3.06
N LYS A 171 17.18 9.23 -2.98
CA LYS A 171 18.08 9.23 -4.13
C LYS A 171 18.51 7.81 -4.49
N ALA A 172 18.81 7.59 -5.77
CA ALA A 172 19.48 6.37 -6.20
C ALA A 172 20.85 6.29 -5.49
N SER A 173 21.16 5.13 -4.92
CA SER A 173 22.53 4.88 -4.43
C SER A 173 23.47 4.80 -5.62
N ALA A 174 24.56 5.54 -5.55
CA ALA A 174 25.64 5.48 -6.54
C ALA A 174 26.34 4.12 -6.49
#